data_d5d3b50543c85b49ef4bd01d17040a94
#
_entry.id   d5d3b50543c85b49ef4bd01d17040a94
#
_cell.length_a   1.000
_cell.length_b   1.000
_cell.length_c   1.000
_cell.angle_alpha   90.00
_cell.angle_beta   90.00
_cell.angle_gamma   90.00
#
_symmetry.space_group_name_H-M   'P 1'
#
loop_
_entity.id
_entity.type
_entity.pdbx_description
1 polymer ?
#
loop_
_entity_poly.entity_id
_entity_poly.type
_entity_poly.pdbx_seq_one_letter_code
_entity_poly.pdbx_strand_id
1 'polypeptide(L)'
;MARFVIYKNGRKYSNIKFTDIDECKEFIRFNGDHDEAAIKGWYFDFYEYPSGKFVTRLVVEDTDKGLVFTGNCPENTPRNRKFNNK
;
A
#
# COMPACT_ATOMS: atom_id res chain seq x y z
N MET A 1 2.95 11.55 15.93
CA MET A 1 2.57 10.20 15.53
C MET A 1 2.70 10.04 14.04
N ALA A 2 3.35 8.96 13.61
CA ALA A 2 3.49 8.70 12.18
C ALA A 2 2.16 8.30 11.57
N ARG A 3 1.95 8.68 10.32
CA ARG A 3 0.81 8.27 9.56
C ARG A 3 1.29 7.66 8.26
N PHE A 4 0.40 6.98 7.57
CA PHE A 4 0.77 6.23 6.36
C PHE A 4 -0.13 6.61 5.19
N VAL A 5 0.45 6.62 4.00
CA VAL A 5 -0.28 6.87 2.77
C VAL A 5 -0.05 5.71 1.81
N ILE A 6 -1.00 5.52 0.91
CA ILE A 6 -1.00 4.39 -0.02
C ILE A 6 -0.80 4.88 -1.45
N TYR A 7 0.10 4.22 -2.17
CA TYR A 7 0.27 4.40 -3.60
C TYR A 7 0.03 3.07 -4.30
N LYS A 8 -0.81 3.07 -5.32
CA LYS A 8 -1.12 1.88 -6.10
C LYS A 8 -0.43 1.97 -7.45
N ASN A 9 0.44 1.00 -7.74
CA ASN A 9 1.19 0.96 -9.00
C ASN A 9 1.94 2.27 -9.27
N GLY A 10 2.47 2.87 -8.21
CA GLY A 10 3.21 4.12 -8.31
C GLY A 10 2.39 5.39 -8.30
N ARG A 11 1.07 5.26 -8.24
CA ARG A 11 0.17 6.41 -8.24
C ARG A 11 -0.55 6.54 -6.92
N LYS A 12 -0.82 7.77 -6.52
CA LYS A 12 -1.53 8.04 -5.29
C LYS A 12 -2.89 7.34 -5.29
N TYR A 13 -3.13 6.53 -4.27
CA TYR A 13 -4.36 5.77 -4.17
C TYR A 13 -5.46 6.52 -3.41
N SER A 14 -5.07 7.28 -2.41
CA SER A 14 -6.03 7.96 -1.53
C SER A 14 -5.39 9.20 -0.92
N ASN A 15 -6.23 10.17 -0.54
CA ASN A 15 -5.77 11.34 0.19
C ASN A 15 -5.77 11.13 1.69
N ILE A 16 -6.24 9.97 2.14
CA ILE A 16 -6.35 9.66 3.56
C ILE A 16 -4.99 9.30 4.13
N LYS A 17 -4.71 9.76 5.35
CA LYS A 17 -3.53 9.36 6.10
C LYS A 17 -3.97 8.40 7.18
N PHE A 18 -3.47 7.17 7.10
CA PHE A 18 -3.91 6.10 7.99
C PHE A 18 -2.99 6.01 9.20
N THR A 19 -3.50 5.45 10.29
CA THR A 19 -2.74 5.37 11.54
C THR A 19 -1.83 4.15 11.58
N ASP A 20 -2.15 3.10 10.82
CA ASP A 20 -1.28 1.94 10.73
C ASP A 20 -1.50 1.19 9.43
N ILE A 21 -0.66 0.19 9.21
CA ILE A 21 -0.69 -0.58 7.96
C ILE A 21 -1.95 -1.44 7.85
N ASP A 22 -2.42 -1.98 8.97
CA ASP A 22 -3.64 -2.79 8.95
C ASP A 22 -4.84 -1.98 8.50
N GLU A 23 -4.90 -0.72 8.91
CA GLU A 23 -5.96 0.19 8.47
C GLU A 23 -5.87 0.44 6.96
N CYS A 24 -4.66 0.55 6.44
CA CYS A 24 -4.44 0.67 5.00
C CYS A 24 -5.00 -0.54 4.25
N LYS A 25 -4.71 -1.74 4.75
CA LYS A 25 -5.18 -2.98 4.13
C LYS A 25 -6.70 -3.07 4.15
N GLU A 26 -7.30 -2.68 5.27
CA GLU A 26 -8.75 -2.68 5.40
C GLU A 26 -9.39 -1.71 4.41
N PHE A 27 -8.79 -0.57 4.20
CA PHE A 27 -9.30 0.41 3.25
C PHE A 27 -9.28 -0.15 1.83
N ILE A 28 -8.23 -0.85 1.45
CA ILE A 28 -8.14 -1.46 0.13
C ILE A 28 -9.22 -2.53 -0.05
N ARG A 29 -9.43 -3.35 0.97
CA ARG A 29 -10.49 -4.37 0.94
C ARG A 29 -11.87 -3.74 0.85
N PHE A 30 -12.10 -2.71 1.62
CA PHE A 30 -13.39 -2.03 1.67
C PHE A 30 -13.77 -1.46 0.31
N ASN A 31 -12.81 -0.97 -0.45
CA ASN A 31 -13.05 -0.42 -1.77
C ASN A 31 -13.26 -1.49 -2.84
N GLY A 32 -13.10 -2.75 -2.49
CA GLY A 32 -13.23 -3.83 -3.47
C GLY A 32 -12.02 -4.04 -4.36
N ASP A 33 -10.97 -3.27 -4.17
CA ASP A 33 -9.78 -3.36 -5.02
C ASP A 33 -8.92 -4.58 -4.69
N HIS A 34 -9.19 -5.23 -3.57
CA HIS A 34 -8.48 -6.42 -3.13
C HIS A 34 -8.56 -7.54 -4.17
N ASP A 35 -9.77 -7.79 -4.68
CA ASP A 35 -9.99 -8.82 -5.69
C ASP A 35 -9.31 -8.47 -7.01
N GLU A 36 -9.46 -7.23 -7.45
CA GLU A 36 -8.84 -6.78 -8.69
C GLU A 36 -7.32 -6.84 -8.59
N ALA A 37 -6.78 -6.50 -7.43
CA ALA A 37 -5.36 -6.52 -7.20
C ALA A 37 -4.80 -7.94 -7.36
N ALA A 38 -5.53 -8.94 -6.85
CA ALA A 38 -5.10 -10.33 -6.97
C ALA A 38 -5.10 -10.78 -8.43
N ILE A 39 -6.12 -10.38 -9.18
CA ILE A 39 -6.26 -10.79 -10.58
C ILE A 39 -5.25 -10.07 -11.48
N LYS A 40 -5.08 -8.78 -11.27
CA LYS A 40 -4.28 -7.93 -12.15
C LYS A 40 -2.84 -7.73 -11.69
N GLY A 41 -2.49 -8.28 -10.54
CA GLY A 41 -1.13 -8.15 -10.03
C GLY A 41 -0.77 -6.76 -9.57
N TRP A 42 -1.74 -6.01 -9.06
CA TRP A 42 -1.46 -4.68 -8.56
C TRP A 42 -0.58 -4.75 -7.31
N TYR A 43 0.25 -3.74 -7.14
CA TYR A 43 1.04 -3.60 -5.92
C TYR A 43 0.72 -2.29 -5.24
N PHE A 44 0.87 -2.29 -3.92
CA PHE A 44 0.59 -1.11 -3.10
C PHE A 44 1.84 -0.77 -2.32
N ASP A 45 2.28 0.48 -2.46
CA ASP A 45 3.43 0.99 -1.73
C ASP A 45 2.93 1.85 -0.59
N PHE A 46 3.43 1.59 0.59
CA PHE A 46 3.05 2.33 1.79
C PHE A 46 4.21 3.21 2.22
N TYR A 47 3.91 4.49 2.43
CA TYR A 47 4.90 5.48 2.81
C TYR A 47 4.49 6.14 4.11
N GLU A 48 5.47 6.47 4.91
CA GLU A 48 5.23 7.24 6.14
C GLU A 48 5.03 8.71 5.78
N TYR A 49 4.07 9.32 6.42
CA TYR A 49 3.77 10.73 6.22
C TYR A 49 4.03 11.50 7.53
N PRO A 50 4.66 12.65 7.51
CA PRO A 50 5.06 13.44 6.33
C PRO A 50 6.48 13.16 5.84
N SER A 51 7.20 12.24 6.47
CA SER A 51 8.59 12.00 6.13
C SER A 51 8.83 11.51 4.71
N GLY A 52 7.83 10.80 4.15
CA GLY A 52 7.96 10.23 2.83
C GLY A 52 8.76 8.94 2.79
N LYS A 53 9.11 8.41 3.94
CA LYS A 53 9.90 7.19 4.02
C LYS A 53 9.10 6.00 3.53
N PHE A 54 9.69 5.24 2.62
CA PHE A 54 9.08 4.01 2.15
C PHE A 54 9.03 2.99 3.28
N VAL A 55 7.88 2.36 3.46
CA VAL A 55 7.69 1.38 4.54
C VAL A 55 7.69 -0.03 3.98
N THR A 56 6.78 -0.32 3.06
CA THR A 56 6.67 -1.66 2.52
C THR A 56 5.88 -1.64 1.21
N ARG A 57 6.12 -2.66 0.40
CA ARG A 57 5.32 -2.91 -0.79
C ARG A 57 4.58 -4.22 -0.59
N LEU A 58 3.29 -4.21 -0.82
CA LEU A 58 2.46 -5.39 -0.68
C LEU A 58 1.77 -5.70 -1.99
N VAL A 59 1.60 -6.99 -2.24
CA VAL A 59 0.77 -7.49 -3.33
C VAL A 59 -0.31 -8.37 -2.74
N VAL A 60 -1.36 -8.61 -3.49
CA VAL A 60 -2.43 -9.50 -3.05
C VAL A 60 -2.24 -10.85 -3.75
N GLU A 61 -2.21 -11.91 -2.98
CA GLU A 61 -2.06 -13.26 -3.51
C GLU A 61 -3.25 -14.12 -3.11
N ASP A 62 -3.67 -14.98 -4.03
CA ASP A 62 -4.72 -15.97 -3.77
C ASP A 62 -4.06 -17.20 -3.17
N THR A 63 -4.37 -17.49 -1.92
CA THR A 63 -3.78 -18.61 -1.19
C THR A 63 -4.87 -19.53 -0.69
N ASP A 64 -4.46 -20.64 -0.08
CA ASP A 64 -5.41 -21.59 0.53
C ASP A 64 -6.29 -20.93 1.57
N LYS A 65 -5.82 -19.85 2.14
CA LYS A 65 -6.56 -19.10 3.16
C LYS A 65 -7.36 -17.95 2.56
N GLY A 66 -7.44 -17.87 1.23
CA GLY A 66 -8.10 -16.79 0.53
C GLY A 66 -7.11 -15.74 0.06
N LEU A 67 -7.60 -14.54 -0.19
CA LEU A 67 -6.77 -13.45 -0.66
C LEU A 67 -6.05 -12.80 0.51
N VAL A 68 -4.73 -12.77 0.46
CA VAL A 68 -3.92 -12.20 1.52
C VAL A 68 -2.90 -11.23 0.94
N PHE A 69 -2.54 -10.23 1.74
CA PHE A 69 -1.45 -9.33 1.38
C PHE A 69 -0.13 -9.98 1.74
N THR A 70 0.83 -9.92 0.83
CA THR A 70 2.17 -10.42 1.09
C THR A 70 3.18 -9.32 0.78
N GLY A 71 4.22 -9.23 1.59
CA GLY A 71 5.26 -8.23 1.42
C GLY A 71 6.31 -8.72 0.45
N ASN A 72 5.92 -8.93 -0.79
CA ASN A 72 6.82 -9.54 -1.74
C ASN A 72 7.16 -8.59 -2.88
N CYS A 73 8.25 -7.87 -2.72
CA CYS A 73 8.79 -7.10 -3.83
C CYS A 73 10.30 -7.02 -3.73
N PRO A 74 10.98 -8.05 -4.16
CA PRO A 74 12.41 -8.15 -3.93
C PRO A 74 13.27 -7.23 -4.76
N GLU A 75 12.84 -6.82 -5.95
CA GLU A 75 13.80 -6.26 -6.89
C GLU A 75 13.78 -4.76 -7.05
N ASN A 76 12.65 -4.12 -6.80
CA ASN A 76 12.50 -2.69 -7.06
C ASN A 76 11.92 -1.97 -5.87
N THR A 77 12.70 -1.93 -4.80
CA THR A 77 12.28 -1.15 -3.64
C THR A 77 12.16 0.33 -4.04
N PRO A 78 10.99 0.93 -3.88
CA PRO A 78 10.83 2.33 -4.24
C PRO A 78 11.67 3.23 -3.38
N ARG A 79 11.99 4.38 -3.92
CA ARG A 79 12.68 5.41 -3.15
C ARG A 79 11.71 6.12 -2.23
N ASN A 80 12.26 6.70 -1.18
CA ASN A 80 11.47 7.58 -0.33
C ASN A 80 10.90 8.72 -1.17
N ARG A 81 9.73 9.19 -0.79
CA ARG A 81 9.06 10.27 -1.48
C ARG A 81 9.14 11.54 -0.66
N LYS A 82 9.15 12.67 -1.34
CA LYS A 82 9.01 13.96 -0.67
C LYS A 82 7.54 14.34 -0.73
N PHE A 83 6.98 14.65 0.42
CA PHE A 83 5.62 15.14 0.49
C PHE A 83 5.65 16.64 0.74
N ASN A 84 4.76 17.34 0.06
CA ASN A 84 4.61 18.77 0.23
C ASN A 84 3.71 19.02 1.44
N ASN A 85 4.22 19.74 2.42
CA ASN A 85 3.49 19.97 3.66
C ASN A 85 2.50 21.14 3.60
N LYS A 86 2.20 21.61 2.46
CA LYS A 86 1.24 22.71 2.32
C LYS A 86 -0.18 22.26 2.33
#